data_6adf71035858b5e92fe71590f9249c28
#
_entry.id   6adf71035858b5e92fe71590f9249c28
#
_cell.length_a   1.000
_cell.length_b   1.000
_cell.length_c   1.000
_cell.angle_alpha   90.00
_cell.angle_beta   90.00
_cell.angle_gamma   90.00
#
_symmetry.space_group_name_H-M   'P 1'
#
loop_
_entity.id
_entity.type
_entity.pdbx_description
1 polymer ?
#
loop_
_entity_poly.entity_id
_entity_poly.type
_entity_poly.pdbx_seq_one_letter_code
_entity_poly.pdbx_strand_id
1 'polypeptide(L)'
;QSLKEPINTVKVNILGTVLALESCRKHNVKRFIHASTIYVNSADGGFYRSGKKAAEDYVEEYKKIYGVNYTILRFGSLYGPRSDDTNGVKMIVKNAILTGNVNYYGSKKSIRAYIHISDAAKACVDILKNKYKNKNIILTGNKKIKVPIFLKRLSAMLKISKKIEFQNKKYTGHYTVNPFNYKSRKGKKFRLKSSVNFYDGLLQLINEVKKEKL
;
A
#
# COMPACT_ATOMS: atom_id res chain seq x y z
N GLN A 1 -1.75 2.25 14.29
CA GLN A 1 -0.63 1.79 15.15
C GLN A 1 0.53 2.79 15.14
N SER A 2 1.15 3.09 13.99
CA SER A 2 2.32 3.99 13.91
C SER A 2 2.11 5.39 14.51
N LEU A 3 0.91 5.94 14.48
CA LEU A 3 0.61 7.24 15.10
C LEU A 3 0.64 7.21 16.63
N LYS A 4 0.38 6.04 17.24
CA LYS A 4 0.38 5.85 18.69
C LYS A 4 1.74 5.40 19.23
N GLU A 5 2.60 4.82 18.39
CA GLU A 5 3.85 4.18 18.77
C GLU A 5 5.02 4.65 17.90
N PRO A 6 5.44 5.93 18.02
CA PRO A 6 6.50 6.48 17.17
C PRO A 6 7.85 5.77 17.37
N ILE A 7 8.21 5.42 18.61
CA ILE A 7 9.47 4.72 18.92
C ILE A 7 9.46 3.33 18.27
N ASN A 8 8.37 2.58 18.37
CA ASN A 8 8.26 1.27 17.72
C ASN A 8 8.33 1.40 16.19
N THR A 9 7.76 2.46 15.63
CA THR A 9 7.88 2.75 14.19
C THR A 9 9.34 2.96 13.76
N VAL A 10 10.14 3.66 14.58
CA VAL A 10 11.59 3.82 14.32
C VAL A 10 12.30 2.46 14.41
N LYS A 11 12.07 1.68 15.48
CA LYS A 11 12.69 0.37 15.67
C LYS A 11 12.40 -0.57 14.49
N VAL A 12 11.14 -0.67 14.08
CA VAL A 12 10.74 -1.61 13.01
C VAL A 12 11.13 -1.10 11.63
N ASN A 13 10.80 0.16 11.28
CA ASN A 13 10.98 0.63 9.91
C ASN A 13 12.39 1.13 9.62
N ILE A 14 13.09 1.71 10.59
CA ILE A 14 14.43 2.27 10.37
C ILE A 14 15.48 1.26 10.85
N LEU A 15 15.53 0.98 12.14
CA LEU A 15 16.56 0.09 12.70
C LEU A 15 16.49 -1.31 12.08
N GLY A 16 15.30 -1.90 11.96
CA GLY A 16 15.12 -3.20 11.29
C GLY A 16 15.61 -3.20 9.84
N THR A 17 15.41 -2.09 9.10
CA THR A 17 15.96 -1.96 7.74
C THR A 17 17.48 -1.87 7.75
N VAL A 18 18.08 -1.11 8.67
CA VAL A 18 19.54 -0.98 8.78
C VAL A 18 20.18 -2.32 9.15
N LEU A 19 19.61 -3.07 10.11
CA LEU A 19 20.11 -4.40 10.49
C LEU A 19 20.05 -5.39 9.31
N ALA A 20 18.97 -5.34 8.50
CA ALA A 20 18.87 -6.17 7.31
C ALA A 20 19.90 -5.76 6.24
N LEU A 21 20.17 -4.46 6.05
CA LEU A 21 21.20 -3.97 5.14
C LEU A 21 22.60 -4.36 5.58
N GLU A 22 22.90 -4.30 6.90
CA GLU A 22 24.17 -4.78 7.45
C GLU A 22 24.36 -6.29 7.22
N SER A 23 23.30 -7.07 7.41
CA SER A 23 23.32 -8.48 7.07
C SER A 23 23.59 -8.73 5.59
N CYS A 24 22.92 -7.97 4.71
CA CYS A 24 23.14 -8.04 3.27
C CYS A 24 24.58 -7.71 2.88
N ARG A 25 25.16 -6.69 3.50
CA ARG A 25 26.56 -6.30 3.32
C ARG A 25 27.52 -7.39 3.73
N LYS A 26 27.36 -7.94 4.95
CA LYS A 26 28.23 -8.98 5.52
C LYS A 26 28.19 -10.29 4.72
N HIS A 27 27.03 -10.65 4.18
CA HIS A 27 26.82 -11.91 3.46
C HIS A 27 26.82 -11.76 1.94
N ASN A 28 27.26 -10.62 1.40
CA ASN A 28 27.34 -10.36 -0.04
C ASN A 28 26.05 -10.65 -0.80
N VAL A 29 24.89 -10.26 -0.22
CA VAL A 29 23.59 -10.48 -0.84
C VAL A 29 23.51 -9.69 -2.15
N LYS A 30 23.16 -10.39 -3.24
CA LYS A 30 23.18 -9.84 -4.61
C LYS A 30 22.29 -8.59 -4.77
N ARG A 31 21.16 -8.51 -4.03
CA ARG A 31 20.24 -7.37 -4.08
C ARG A 31 19.29 -7.36 -2.88
N PHE A 32 19.20 -6.22 -2.22
CA PHE A 32 18.21 -5.96 -1.18
C PHE A 32 16.92 -5.39 -1.81
N ILE A 33 15.77 -5.98 -1.52
CA ILE A 33 14.48 -5.50 -1.99
C ILE A 33 13.74 -4.90 -0.80
N HIS A 34 13.53 -3.57 -0.83
CA HIS A 34 12.90 -2.84 0.24
C HIS A 34 11.42 -2.59 -0.04
N ALA A 35 10.54 -3.09 0.84
CA ALA A 35 9.11 -2.79 0.79
C ALA A 35 8.84 -1.41 1.39
N SER A 36 8.61 -0.43 0.52
CA SER A 36 8.23 0.95 0.86
C SER A 36 6.77 1.24 0.48
N THR A 37 6.38 2.49 0.46
CA THR A 37 5.01 2.93 0.25
C THR A 37 4.93 4.18 -0.64
N ILE A 38 3.83 4.36 -1.34
CA ILE A 38 3.55 5.61 -2.07
C ILE A 38 3.38 6.81 -1.13
N TYR A 39 3.18 6.59 0.17
CA TYR A 39 3.08 7.68 1.16
C TYR A 39 4.36 8.52 1.25
N VAL A 40 5.53 7.99 0.88
CA VAL A 40 6.76 8.78 0.82
C VAL A 40 6.66 9.97 -0.17
N ASN A 41 5.68 9.92 -1.10
CA ASN A 41 5.36 11.00 -2.04
C ASN A 41 4.23 11.93 -1.55
N SER A 42 3.78 11.77 -0.31
CA SER A 42 2.68 12.55 0.29
C SER A 42 3.18 13.43 1.42
N ALA A 43 2.50 14.54 1.68
CA ALA A 43 2.68 15.30 2.91
C ALA A 43 2.06 14.57 4.13
N ASP A 44 1.09 13.69 3.86
CA ASP A 44 0.36 12.91 4.87
C ASP A 44 1.01 11.54 5.12
N GLY A 45 0.59 10.83 6.18
CA GLY A 45 1.05 9.48 6.52
C GLY A 45 1.82 9.39 7.83
N GLY A 46 2.07 10.52 8.50
CA GLY A 46 2.64 10.58 9.85
C GLY A 46 3.97 9.84 10.00
N PHE A 47 4.17 9.23 11.17
CA PHE A 47 5.41 8.52 11.50
C PHE A 47 5.68 7.32 10.57
N TYR A 48 4.64 6.65 10.07
CA TYR A 48 4.81 5.57 9.09
C TYR A 48 5.50 6.06 7.81
N ARG A 49 5.02 7.17 7.25
CA ARG A 49 5.65 7.80 6.09
C ARG A 49 7.09 8.20 6.38
N SER A 50 7.31 8.86 7.52
CA SER A 50 8.64 9.34 7.91
C SER A 50 9.63 8.19 8.10
N GLY A 51 9.21 7.12 8.78
CA GLY A 51 10.04 5.92 8.95
C GLY A 51 10.36 5.21 7.63
N LYS A 52 9.38 5.08 6.72
CA LYS A 52 9.64 4.48 5.40
C LYS A 52 10.54 5.35 4.52
N LYS A 53 10.40 6.68 4.60
CA LYS A 53 11.28 7.60 3.87
C LYS A 53 12.72 7.53 4.38
N ALA A 54 12.92 7.56 5.70
CA ALA A 54 14.25 7.41 6.29
C ALA A 54 14.87 6.06 5.90
N ALA A 55 14.09 4.96 5.94
CA ALA A 55 14.57 3.66 5.49
C ALA A 55 15.02 3.64 4.02
N GLU A 56 14.29 4.32 3.11
CA GLU A 56 14.72 4.48 1.71
C GLU A 56 16.06 5.22 1.61
N ASP A 57 16.26 6.28 2.42
CA ASP A 57 17.50 7.06 2.43
C ASP A 57 18.67 6.17 2.87
N TYR A 58 18.51 5.34 3.92
CA TYR A 58 19.53 4.36 4.31
C TYR A 58 19.82 3.33 3.20
N VAL A 59 18.82 2.80 2.53
CA VAL A 59 19.01 1.86 1.41
C VAL A 59 19.88 2.47 0.31
N GLU A 60 19.63 3.75 -0.04
CA GLU A 60 20.40 4.45 -1.07
C GLU A 60 21.84 4.75 -0.60
N GLU A 61 22.05 5.12 0.68
CA GLU A 61 23.38 5.35 1.24
C GLU A 61 24.21 4.05 1.32
N TYR A 62 23.60 2.90 1.69
CA TYR A 62 24.28 1.60 1.66
C TYR A 62 24.75 1.21 0.25
N LYS A 63 24.01 1.63 -0.78
CA LYS A 63 24.48 1.46 -2.17
C LYS A 63 25.69 2.33 -2.46
N LYS A 64 25.69 3.60 -2.04
CA LYS A 64 26.78 4.53 -2.33
C LYS A 64 28.07 4.14 -1.61
N ILE A 65 27.97 3.81 -0.32
CA ILE A 65 29.13 3.59 0.56
C ILE A 65 29.65 2.17 0.45
N TYR A 66 28.75 1.17 0.44
CA TYR A 66 29.12 -0.25 0.52
C TYR A 66 28.81 -1.06 -0.72
N GLY A 67 28.26 -0.46 -1.76
CA GLY A 67 27.95 -1.15 -3.01
C GLY A 67 26.74 -2.08 -2.95
N VAL A 68 25.98 -2.15 -1.85
CA VAL A 68 24.80 -3.02 -1.69
C VAL A 68 23.74 -2.63 -2.72
N ASN A 69 23.50 -3.52 -3.70
CA ASN A 69 22.49 -3.27 -4.71
C ASN A 69 21.08 -3.42 -4.14
N TYR A 70 20.14 -2.61 -4.64
CA TYR A 70 18.79 -2.56 -4.12
C TYR A 70 17.71 -2.48 -5.21
N THR A 71 16.47 -2.67 -4.79
CA THR A 71 15.27 -2.21 -5.48
C THR A 71 14.25 -1.77 -4.42
N ILE A 72 13.82 -0.52 -4.46
CA ILE A 72 12.78 0.00 -3.57
C ILE A 72 11.43 -0.14 -4.26
N LEU A 73 10.47 -0.81 -3.59
CA LEU A 73 9.10 -0.98 -4.05
C LEU A 73 8.15 -0.09 -3.24
N ARG A 74 7.66 0.98 -3.84
CA ARG A 74 6.65 1.86 -3.25
C ARG A 74 5.26 1.32 -3.57
N PHE A 75 4.72 0.51 -2.67
CA PHE A 75 3.40 -0.08 -2.83
C PHE A 75 2.29 0.97 -2.70
N GLY A 76 1.28 0.83 -3.57
CA GLY A 76 0.00 1.51 -3.43
C GLY A 76 -0.94 0.81 -2.46
N SER A 77 -2.25 1.07 -2.61
CA SER A 77 -3.28 0.45 -1.77
C SER A 77 -3.48 -1.02 -2.18
N LEU A 78 -2.86 -1.93 -1.44
CA LEU A 78 -3.02 -3.37 -1.62
C LEU A 78 -4.42 -3.80 -1.17
N TYR A 79 -5.01 -4.76 -1.87
CA TYR A 79 -6.26 -5.40 -1.48
C TYR A 79 -6.33 -6.83 -2.03
N GLY A 80 -7.21 -7.64 -1.49
CA GLY A 80 -7.45 -9.02 -1.94
C GLY A 80 -7.49 -10.02 -0.81
N PRO A 81 -7.58 -11.32 -1.12
CA PRO A 81 -7.62 -12.39 -0.14
C PRO A 81 -6.43 -12.38 0.83
N ARG A 82 -6.63 -12.93 2.02
CA ARG A 82 -5.67 -13.00 3.14
C ARG A 82 -5.21 -11.63 3.66
N SER A 83 -5.99 -10.57 3.43
CA SER A 83 -5.79 -9.28 4.08
C SER A 83 -6.04 -9.39 5.57
N ASP A 84 -5.25 -8.69 6.39
CA ASP A 84 -5.55 -8.53 7.82
C ASP A 84 -6.64 -7.49 8.07
N ASP A 85 -7.11 -7.40 9.31
CA ASP A 85 -8.17 -6.47 9.71
C ASP A 85 -7.73 -4.99 9.73
N THR A 86 -6.47 -4.68 9.47
CA THR A 86 -5.99 -3.30 9.28
C THR A 86 -6.10 -2.83 7.83
N ASN A 87 -6.39 -3.73 6.88
CA ASN A 87 -6.55 -3.39 5.48
C ASN A 87 -7.82 -2.59 5.24
N GLY A 88 -7.68 -1.38 4.71
CA GLY A 88 -8.79 -0.45 4.54
C GLY A 88 -9.93 -0.97 3.65
N VAL A 89 -9.65 -1.77 2.61
CA VAL A 89 -10.69 -2.35 1.76
C VAL A 89 -11.41 -3.48 2.50
N LYS A 90 -10.66 -4.37 3.19
CA LYS A 90 -11.24 -5.43 4.03
C LYS A 90 -12.12 -4.85 5.13
N MET A 91 -11.65 -3.81 5.84
CA MET A 91 -12.45 -3.13 6.88
C MET A 91 -13.78 -2.61 6.35
N ILE A 92 -13.79 -1.97 5.18
CA ILE A 92 -15.02 -1.47 4.55
C ILE A 92 -15.96 -2.63 4.20
N VAL A 93 -15.44 -3.69 3.59
CA VAL A 93 -16.21 -4.90 3.21
C VAL A 93 -16.77 -5.59 4.45
N LYS A 94 -15.93 -5.82 5.48
CA LYS A 94 -16.32 -6.47 6.73
C LYS A 94 -17.42 -5.69 7.46
N ASN A 95 -17.23 -4.36 7.59
CA ASN A 95 -18.25 -3.50 8.18
C ASN A 95 -19.58 -3.54 7.39
N ALA A 96 -19.50 -3.47 6.06
CA ALA A 96 -20.71 -3.53 5.21
C ALA A 96 -21.48 -4.85 5.37
N ILE A 97 -20.76 -5.99 5.46
CA ILE A 97 -21.37 -7.30 5.67
C ILE A 97 -21.98 -7.43 7.08
N LEU A 98 -21.27 -6.90 8.11
CA LEU A 98 -21.69 -7.03 9.50
C LEU A 98 -22.88 -6.14 9.85
N THR A 99 -22.90 -4.91 9.35
CA THR A 99 -23.84 -3.86 9.79
C THR A 99 -24.89 -3.50 8.75
N GLY A 100 -24.73 -3.95 7.50
CA GLY A 100 -25.53 -3.49 6.37
C GLY A 100 -25.30 -2.03 6.01
N ASN A 101 -24.20 -1.41 6.49
CA ASN A 101 -23.86 0.00 6.24
C ASN A 101 -22.52 0.11 5.49
N VAL A 102 -22.48 0.96 4.48
CA VAL A 102 -21.23 1.25 3.76
C VAL A 102 -20.69 2.60 4.22
N ASN A 103 -19.68 2.56 5.11
CA ASN A 103 -19.08 3.74 5.70
C ASN A 103 -17.66 3.94 5.15
N TYR A 104 -17.30 5.19 4.87
CA TYR A 104 -15.97 5.56 4.43
C TYR A 104 -15.44 6.77 5.23
N TYR A 105 -14.28 6.56 5.85
CA TYR A 105 -13.55 7.62 6.55
C TYR A 105 -12.66 8.36 5.57
N GLY A 106 -13.12 9.49 5.04
CA GLY A 106 -12.38 10.32 4.11
C GLY A 106 -13.26 11.10 3.15
N SER A 107 -12.65 11.83 2.24
CA SER A 107 -13.33 12.73 1.31
C SER A 107 -14.03 11.97 0.17
N LYS A 108 -15.21 12.47 -0.23
CA LYS A 108 -15.89 12.06 -1.47
C LYS A 108 -15.03 12.27 -2.73
N LYS A 109 -14.04 13.18 -2.67
CA LYS A 109 -13.11 13.44 -3.78
C LYS A 109 -11.95 12.44 -3.84
N SER A 110 -11.87 11.48 -2.90
CA SER A 110 -10.76 10.53 -2.82
C SER A 110 -10.66 9.64 -4.07
N ILE A 111 -9.44 9.50 -4.57
CA ILE A 111 -9.09 8.63 -5.69
C ILE A 111 -8.00 7.67 -5.23
N ARG A 112 -8.13 6.39 -5.56
CA ARG A 112 -7.18 5.34 -5.19
C ARG A 112 -6.76 4.54 -6.41
N ALA A 113 -5.49 4.14 -6.45
CA ALA A 113 -4.97 3.19 -7.42
C ALA A 113 -4.72 1.85 -6.69
N TYR A 114 -5.82 1.12 -6.49
CA TYR A 114 -5.77 -0.18 -5.84
C TYR A 114 -5.00 -1.19 -6.68
N ILE A 115 -4.19 -2.02 -6.05
CA ILE A 115 -3.49 -3.14 -6.68
C ILE A 115 -3.87 -4.43 -5.98
N HIS A 116 -4.28 -5.43 -6.75
CA HIS A 116 -4.61 -6.75 -6.23
C HIS A 116 -3.34 -7.47 -5.73
N ILE A 117 -3.45 -8.22 -4.64
CA ILE A 117 -2.30 -8.89 -4.03
C ILE A 117 -1.58 -9.85 -4.99
N SER A 118 -2.32 -10.56 -5.85
CA SER A 118 -1.72 -11.43 -6.86
C SER A 118 -0.89 -10.66 -7.88
N ASP A 119 -1.32 -9.46 -8.28
CA ASP A 119 -0.58 -8.60 -9.20
C ASP A 119 0.68 -8.06 -8.54
N ALA A 120 0.58 -7.68 -7.26
CA ALA A 120 1.72 -7.24 -6.47
C ALA A 120 2.75 -8.36 -6.31
N ALA A 121 2.31 -9.59 -6.03
CA ALA A 121 3.19 -10.75 -5.92
C ALA A 121 3.93 -11.06 -7.22
N LYS A 122 3.21 -11.07 -8.36
CA LYS A 122 3.82 -11.23 -9.69
C LYS A 122 4.85 -10.14 -9.97
N ALA A 123 4.53 -8.89 -9.65
CA ALA A 123 5.46 -7.78 -9.81
C ALA A 123 6.72 -7.93 -8.94
N CYS A 124 6.60 -8.47 -7.71
CA CYS A 124 7.76 -8.76 -6.85
C CYS A 124 8.72 -9.78 -7.48
N VAL A 125 8.23 -10.72 -8.27
CA VAL A 125 9.08 -11.62 -9.06
C VAL A 125 9.69 -10.90 -10.27
N ASP A 126 8.88 -10.13 -11.00
CA ASP A 126 9.34 -9.43 -12.20
C ASP A 126 10.44 -8.41 -11.93
N ILE A 127 10.45 -7.76 -10.75
CA ILE A 127 11.47 -6.76 -10.38
C ILE A 127 12.86 -7.36 -10.09
N LEU A 128 12.97 -8.69 -10.01
CA LEU A 128 14.27 -9.37 -9.90
C LEU A 128 15.12 -9.20 -11.16
N LYS A 129 14.52 -8.86 -12.30
CA LYS A 129 15.24 -8.57 -13.54
C LYS A 129 16.22 -7.42 -13.39
N ASN A 130 17.38 -7.48 -14.04
CA ASN A 130 18.47 -6.50 -13.89
C ASN A 130 18.07 -5.05 -14.19
N LYS A 131 17.12 -4.83 -15.10
CA LYS A 131 16.63 -3.49 -15.45
C LYS A 131 16.01 -2.71 -14.26
N TYR A 132 15.68 -3.39 -13.17
CA TYR A 132 15.13 -2.80 -11.95
C TYR A 132 16.16 -2.64 -10.82
N LYS A 133 17.40 -3.08 -11.04
CA LYS A 133 18.51 -2.93 -10.09
C LYS A 133 18.79 -1.44 -9.83
N ASN A 134 18.93 -1.08 -8.56
CA ASN A 134 19.18 0.29 -8.10
C ASN A 134 18.12 1.29 -8.59
N LYS A 135 16.84 0.89 -8.50
CA LYS A 135 15.70 1.72 -8.92
C LYS A 135 14.64 1.81 -7.82
N ASN A 136 13.96 2.97 -7.81
CA ASN A 136 12.78 3.21 -7.01
C ASN A 136 11.56 2.97 -7.91
N ILE A 137 10.74 1.98 -7.56
CA ILE A 137 9.63 1.50 -8.38
C ILE A 137 8.31 1.79 -7.66
N ILE A 138 7.40 2.48 -8.35
CA ILE A 138 6.03 2.72 -7.87
C ILE A 138 5.16 1.57 -8.37
N LEU A 139 4.60 0.79 -7.44
CA LEU A 139 3.78 -0.36 -7.71
C LEU A 139 2.34 -0.10 -7.25
N THR A 140 1.53 0.37 -8.18
CA THR A 140 0.10 0.65 -7.99
C THR A 140 -0.71 -0.02 -9.08
N GLY A 141 -2.02 -0.14 -8.89
CA GLY A 141 -2.91 -0.57 -9.97
C GLY A 141 -2.83 0.36 -11.19
N ASN A 142 -3.14 -0.19 -12.36
CA ASN A 142 -3.10 0.55 -13.62
C ASN A 142 -4.20 1.62 -13.71
N LYS A 143 -5.35 1.38 -13.07
CA LYS A 143 -6.50 2.27 -13.10
C LYS A 143 -6.67 3.03 -11.78
N LYS A 144 -7.02 4.30 -11.88
CA LYS A 144 -7.44 5.12 -10.73
C LYS A 144 -8.95 4.96 -10.53
N ILE A 145 -9.37 4.70 -9.31
CA ILE A 145 -10.77 4.46 -8.95
C ILE A 145 -11.23 5.58 -8.01
N LYS A 146 -12.32 6.26 -8.38
CA LYS A 146 -12.99 7.21 -7.48
C LYS A 146 -13.67 6.43 -6.37
N VAL A 147 -13.39 6.77 -5.11
CA VAL A 147 -13.94 6.06 -3.96
C VAL A 147 -15.48 6.00 -3.96
N PRO A 148 -16.23 7.06 -4.28
CA PRO A 148 -17.68 6.95 -4.37
C PRO A 148 -18.17 5.88 -5.35
N ILE A 149 -17.49 5.72 -6.50
CA ILE A 149 -17.84 4.68 -7.48
C ILE A 149 -17.57 3.29 -6.91
N PHE A 150 -16.43 3.10 -6.23
CA PHE A 150 -16.12 1.86 -5.53
C PHE A 150 -17.22 1.49 -4.52
N LEU A 151 -17.59 2.43 -3.64
CA LEU A 151 -18.57 2.20 -2.58
C LEU A 151 -19.97 1.91 -3.14
N LYS A 152 -20.39 2.62 -4.21
CA LYS A 152 -21.66 2.35 -4.90
C LYS A 152 -21.70 0.93 -5.47
N ARG A 153 -20.60 0.48 -6.08
CA ARG A 153 -20.49 -0.89 -6.61
C ARG A 153 -20.50 -1.92 -5.48
N LEU A 154 -19.78 -1.67 -4.39
CA LEU A 154 -19.80 -2.55 -3.21
C LEU A 154 -21.23 -2.69 -2.65
N SER A 155 -21.93 -1.57 -2.48
CA SER A 155 -23.33 -1.55 -2.02
C SER A 155 -24.24 -2.42 -2.92
N ALA A 156 -24.11 -2.27 -4.24
CA ALA A 156 -24.86 -3.08 -5.21
C ALA A 156 -24.51 -4.58 -5.11
N MET A 157 -23.21 -4.94 -5.01
CA MET A 157 -22.75 -6.33 -4.88
C MET A 157 -23.26 -7.01 -3.60
N LEU A 158 -23.44 -6.24 -2.53
CA LEU A 158 -23.94 -6.73 -1.23
C LEU A 158 -25.45 -6.56 -1.06
N LYS A 159 -26.16 -6.02 -2.07
CA LYS A 159 -27.60 -5.70 -2.03
C LYS A 159 -27.97 -4.79 -0.85
N ILE A 160 -27.11 -3.83 -0.53
CA ILE A 160 -27.34 -2.85 0.54
C ILE A 160 -28.05 -1.64 -0.06
N SER A 161 -29.27 -1.35 0.42
CA SER A 161 -30.08 -0.20 -0.01
C SER A 161 -29.80 1.09 0.78
N LYS A 162 -29.16 0.97 1.93
CA LYS A 162 -28.85 2.13 2.80
C LYS A 162 -27.90 3.12 2.14
N LYS A 163 -28.04 4.39 2.50
CA LYS A 163 -27.20 5.49 2.00
C LYS A 163 -25.75 5.29 2.42
N ILE A 164 -24.84 5.51 1.46
CA ILE A 164 -23.39 5.48 1.70
C ILE A 164 -23.01 6.71 2.55
N GLU A 165 -22.36 6.49 3.68
CA GLU A 165 -21.93 7.55 4.58
C GLU A 165 -20.44 7.88 4.39
N PHE A 166 -20.15 9.19 4.28
CA PHE A 166 -18.80 9.73 4.26
C PHE A 166 -18.55 10.49 5.55
N GLN A 167 -17.67 9.96 6.39
CA GLN A 167 -17.29 10.61 7.63
C GLN A 167 -16.03 11.48 7.40
N ASN A 168 -16.19 12.80 7.38
CA ASN A 168 -15.10 13.76 7.22
C ASN A 168 -14.26 13.92 8.52
N LYS A 169 -13.91 12.84 9.18
CA LYS A 169 -12.92 12.92 10.27
C LYS A 169 -11.55 13.21 9.67
N LYS A 170 -10.87 14.25 10.16
CA LYS A 170 -9.44 14.50 9.85
C LYS A 170 -8.64 13.29 10.34
N TYR A 171 -8.41 12.35 9.45
CA TYR A 171 -7.54 11.21 9.72
C TYR A 171 -6.14 11.54 9.21
N THR A 172 -5.24 11.90 10.11
CA THR A 172 -3.87 12.35 9.78
C THR A 172 -2.99 11.25 9.20
N GLY A 173 -3.43 10.00 9.25
CA GLY A 173 -2.68 8.84 8.75
C GLY A 173 -2.83 8.53 7.27
N HIS A 174 -3.77 9.16 6.55
CA HIS A 174 -4.01 8.89 5.13
C HIS A 174 -4.09 10.18 4.30
N TYR A 175 -3.61 10.10 3.04
CA TYR A 175 -3.80 11.20 2.08
C TYR A 175 -5.29 11.37 1.74
N THR A 176 -5.71 12.63 1.61
CA THR A 176 -7.13 12.97 1.41
C THR A 176 -7.56 12.72 -0.03
N VAL A 177 -6.82 13.22 -1.01
CA VAL A 177 -7.17 13.13 -2.45
C VAL A 177 -6.27 12.14 -3.18
N ASN A 178 -4.97 12.40 -3.21
CA ASN A 178 -3.98 11.52 -3.84
C ASN A 178 -2.63 11.61 -3.11
N PRO A 179 -1.75 10.60 -3.21
CA PRO A 179 -0.48 10.57 -2.50
C PRO A 179 0.65 11.36 -3.17
N PHE A 180 0.41 11.96 -4.34
CA PHE A 180 1.46 12.58 -5.17
C PHE A 180 1.44 14.11 -5.10
N ASN A 181 1.10 14.69 -3.94
CA ASN A 181 1.09 16.13 -3.70
C ASN A 181 2.41 16.66 -3.12
N TYR A 182 3.41 15.82 -2.94
CA TYR A 182 4.74 16.19 -2.47
C TYR A 182 5.81 15.78 -3.48
N LYS A 183 6.77 16.67 -3.74
CA LYS A 183 7.94 16.37 -4.59
C LYS A 183 8.89 15.44 -3.85
N SER A 184 8.76 14.14 -4.04
CA SER A 184 9.74 13.17 -3.57
C SER A 184 10.72 12.80 -4.70
N ARG A 185 11.77 12.04 -4.36
CA ARG A 185 12.68 11.44 -5.35
C ARG A 185 11.86 10.66 -6.39
N LYS A 186 12.19 10.87 -7.68
CA LYS A 186 11.45 10.26 -8.80
C LYS A 186 11.45 8.73 -8.68
N GLY A 187 10.27 8.12 -8.69
CA GLY A 187 10.09 6.68 -8.82
C GLY A 187 9.54 6.34 -10.21
N LYS A 188 10.01 5.25 -10.80
CA LYS A 188 9.48 4.74 -12.08
C LYS A 188 8.24 3.92 -11.80
N LYS A 189 7.11 4.26 -12.46
CA LYS A 189 5.88 3.45 -12.35
C LYS A 189 6.09 2.10 -13.01
N PHE A 190 5.80 1.03 -12.26
CA PHE A 190 5.72 -0.33 -12.82
C PHE A 190 4.44 -0.47 -13.63
N ARG A 191 4.54 -0.96 -14.86
CA ARG A 191 3.37 -1.27 -15.70
C ARG A 191 3.09 -2.77 -15.59
N LEU A 192 1.95 -3.10 -14.99
CA LEU A 192 1.43 -4.46 -14.99
C LEU A 192 1.05 -4.84 -16.41
N LYS A 193 1.56 -5.98 -16.90
CA LYS A 193 1.21 -6.52 -18.23
C LYS A 193 -0.26 -6.95 -18.28
N SER A 194 -0.70 -7.61 -17.24
CA SER A 194 -2.09 -7.95 -16.97
C SER A 194 -2.42 -7.53 -15.54
N SER A 195 -3.67 -7.25 -15.23
CA SER A 195 -4.09 -6.92 -13.89
C SER A 195 -5.44 -7.52 -13.60
N VAL A 196 -5.62 -8.01 -12.36
CA VAL A 196 -6.93 -8.43 -11.87
C VAL A 196 -7.89 -7.25 -11.96
N ASN A 197 -9.07 -7.47 -12.52
CA ASN A 197 -10.11 -6.44 -12.49
C ASN A 197 -10.46 -6.12 -11.03
N PHE A 198 -10.60 -4.83 -10.72
CA PHE A 198 -10.82 -4.40 -9.34
C PHE A 198 -12.07 -5.04 -8.72
N TYR A 199 -13.14 -5.16 -9.48
CA TYR A 199 -14.40 -5.71 -8.97
C TYR A 199 -14.37 -7.23 -8.83
N ASP A 200 -13.61 -7.94 -9.69
CA ASP A 200 -13.40 -9.37 -9.54
C ASP A 200 -12.56 -9.68 -8.29
N GLY A 201 -11.49 -8.91 -8.05
CA GLY A 201 -10.70 -9.01 -6.84
C GLY A 201 -11.50 -8.62 -5.58
N LEU A 202 -12.40 -7.64 -5.70
CA LEU A 202 -13.31 -7.27 -4.62
C LEU A 202 -14.29 -8.40 -4.29
N LEU A 203 -14.81 -9.09 -5.30
CA LEU A 203 -15.68 -10.25 -5.12
C LEU A 203 -14.97 -11.39 -4.39
N GLN A 204 -13.70 -11.67 -4.75
CA GLN A 204 -12.88 -12.64 -4.02
C GLN A 204 -12.77 -12.29 -2.53
N LEU A 205 -12.49 -11.03 -2.21
CA LEU A 205 -12.41 -10.55 -0.84
C LEU A 205 -13.75 -10.63 -0.09
N ILE A 206 -14.86 -10.28 -0.75
CA ILE A 206 -16.20 -10.41 -0.17
C ILE A 206 -16.49 -11.87 0.19
N ASN A 207 -16.19 -12.81 -0.70
CA ASN A 207 -16.42 -14.23 -0.48
C ASN A 207 -15.58 -14.78 0.67
N GLU A 208 -14.32 -14.31 0.82
CA GLU A 208 -13.45 -14.67 1.95
C GLU A 208 -14.03 -14.15 3.27
N VAL A 209 -14.38 -12.86 3.35
CA VAL A 209 -14.94 -12.25 4.56
C VAL A 209 -16.26 -12.89 4.98
N LYS A 210 -17.08 -13.32 4.02
CA LYS A 210 -18.30 -14.08 4.31
C LYS A 210 -18.01 -15.45 4.95
N LYS A 211 -16.94 -16.14 4.51
CA LYS A 211 -16.52 -17.42 5.09
C LYS A 211 -15.92 -17.28 6.49
N GLU A 212 -15.20 -16.19 6.76
CA GLU A 212 -14.67 -15.90 8.11
C GLU A 212 -15.78 -15.69 9.17
N LYS A 213 -17.01 -15.46 8.74
CA LYS A 213 -18.17 -15.20 9.60
C LYS A 213 -18.96 -16.44 9.99
N LEU A 214 -18.74 -17.54 9.26
CA LEU A 214 -19.39 -18.83 9.50
C LEU A 214 -18.47 -19.74 10.33
#